data_0c3eb5a0a87502f9b78293e0e098b721
#
_entry.id   0c3eb5a0a87502f9b78293e0e098b721
#
_cell.length_a   1.000
_cell.length_b   1.000
_cell.length_c   1.000
_cell.angle_alpha   90.00
_cell.angle_beta   90.00
_cell.angle_gamma   90.00
#
_symmetry.space_group_name_H-M   'P 1'
#
loop_
_entity.id
_entity.type
_entity.pdbx_description
1 polymer ?
#
loop_
_entity_poly.entity_id
_entity_poly.type
_entity_poly.pdbx_seq_one_letter_code
_entity_poly.pdbx_strand_id
1 'polypeptide(L)'
;MKNKKTLLQAKQDLLNKMQADIIQVDNMLPYKKNAVLVPLVENGEGLGVLFEVRAKHLAWQPGEICFPGGRVEAEDLNYCCTAIRECCEELALVDQDIEVLGALDPITSPLGLEVYPYLGMIAELDKIVPSEDEVAEVFVVPLSFLYQNEPRIAKLEVATRPSPKTEFPYDLLPGHPTGWNIRNNYELRFYDYQGYIIWGITAHILFNFLEKYKDVLKEQ
;
A
#
# COMPACT_ATOMS: atom_id res chain seq x y z
N MET A 1 47.63 -24.38 -6.00
CA MET A 1 46.60 -25.28 -6.56
C MET A 1 45.33 -25.11 -5.74
N LYS A 2 44.26 -24.51 -6.32
CA LYS A 2 42.95 -24.45 -5.62
C LYS A 2 42.36 -25.87 -5.65
N ASN A 3 42.16 -26.47 -4.44
CA ASN A 3 41.48 -27.75 -4.32
C ASN A 3 40.09 -27.66 -4.95
N LYS A 4 39.84 -28.39 -6.05
CA LYS A 4 38.51 -28.51 -6.62
C LYS A 4 37.64 -29.28 -5.61
N LYS A 5 36.60 -28.64 -5.09
CA LYS A 5 35.54 -29.30 -4.29
C LYS A 5 35.00 -30.51 -5.08
N THR A 6 34.85 -31.63 -4.41
CA THR A 6 34.18 -32.79 -5.02
C THR A 6 32.70 -32.48 -5.17
N LEU A 7 32.00 -33.12 -6.12
CA LEU A 7 30.55 -32.97 -6.30
C LEU A 7 29.78 -33.28 -5.02
N LEU A 8 30.21 -34.26 -4.27
CA LEU A 8 29.58 -34.65 -3.00
C LEU A 8 29.71 -33.56 -1.92
N GLN A 9 30.89 -32.94 -1.79
CA GLN A 9 31.10 -31.81 -0.87
C GLN A 9 30.25 -30.61 -1.26
N ALA A 10 30.19 -30.27 -2.57
CA ALA A 10 29.35 -29.17 -3.03
C ALA A 10 27.86 -29.42 -2.75
N LYS A 11 27.37 -30.65 -2.96
CA LYS A 11 25.99 -31.04 -2.64
C LYS A 11 25.68 -30.87 -1.16
N GLN A 12 26.54 -31.33 -0.26
CA GLN A 12 26.32 -31.23 1.18
C GLN A 12 26.30 -29.79 1.65
N ASP A 13 27.22 -28.96 1.15
CA ASP A 13 27.27 -27.54 1.48
C ASP A 13 25.99 -26.78 1.02
N LEU A 14 25.49 -27.11 -0.18
CA LEU A 14 24.25 -26.56 -0.71
C LEU A 14 23.05 -26.97 0.15
N LEU A 15 22.94 -28.26 0.51
CA LEU A 15 21.85 -28.75 1.34
C LEU A 15 21.83 -28.04 2.69
N ASN A 16 22.97 -27.94 3.37
CA ASN A 16 23.07 -27.26 4.66
C ASN A 16 22.67 -25.79 4.55
N LYS A 17 23.09 -25.09 3.52
CA LYS A 17 22.74 -23.69 3.30
C LYS A 17 21.25 -23.51 2.98
N MET A 18 20.69 -24.31 2.07
CA MET A 18 19.27 -24.21 1.68
C MET A 18 18.31 -24.54 2.85
N GLN A 19 18.70 -25.41 3.78
CA GLN A 19 17.91 -25.69 4.97
C GLN A 19 17.92 -24.53 5.99
N ALA A 20 18.96 -23.72 5.98
CA ALA A 20 19.09 -22.56 6.86
C ALA A 20 18.50 -21.26 6.25
N ASP A 21 18.30 -21.22 4.95
CA ASP A 21 17.83 -20.04 4.24
C ASP A 21 16.31 -19.87 4.39
N ILE A 22 15.88 -18.66 4.74
CA ILE A 22 14.47 -18.26 4.69
C ILE A 22 14.15 -17.89 3.24
N ILE A 23 13.18 -18.59 2.65
CA ILE A 23 12.71 -18.27 1.30
C ILE A 23 11.96 -16.95 1.34
N GLN A 24 12.41 -15.97 0.58
CA GLN A 24 11.79 -14.67 0.41
C GLN A 24 11.40 -14.47 -1.05
N VAL A 25 10.41 -13.58 -1.28
CA VAL A 25 10.09 -13.15 -2.64
C VAL A 25 11.22 -12.25 -3.14
N ASP A 26 11.93 -12.70 -4.19
CA ASP A 26 12.94 -11.88 -4.87
C ASP A 26 12.25 -10.97 -5.88
N ASN A 27 12.13 -9.71 -5.53
CA ASN A 27 11.51 -8.70 -6.37
C ASN A 27 12.56 -8.13 -7.33
N MET A 28 12.30 -8.21 -8.63
CA MET A 28 13.15 -7.59 -9.67
C MET A 28 13.19 -6.06 -9.57
N LEU A 29 12.21 -5.44 -8.90
CA LEU A 29 12.15 -4.01 -8.61
C LEU A 29 12.38 -3.77 -7.12
N PRO A 30 13.10 -2.70 -6.75
CA PRO A 30 13.23 -2.29 -5.35
C PRO A 30 11.90 -1.70 -4.88
N TYR A 31 11.13 -2.49 -4.11
CA TYR A 31 9.89 -2.03 -3.52
C TYR A 31 10.14 -1.26 -2.22
N LYS A 32 9.46 -0.11 -2.10
CA LYS A 32 9.37 0.60 -0.82
C LYS A 32 8.19 0.02 -0.05
N LYS A 33 8.44 -0.46 1.15
CA LYS A 33 7.43 -1.05 2.02
C LYS A 33 6.80 0.04 2.88
N ASN A 34 5.48 0.08 2.86
CA ASN A 34 4.66 0.99 3.65
C ASN A 34 3.56 0.20 4.35
N ALA A 35 3.08 0.71 5.46
CA ALA A 35 1.91 0.16 6.11
C ALA A 35 0.92 1.28 6.42
N VAL A 36 -0.38 0.99 6.29
CA VAL A 36 -1.44 1.97 6.50
C VAL A 36 -2.53 1.38 7.38
N LEU A 37 -3.17 2.21 8.14
CA LEU A 37 -4.39 1.87 8.86
C LEU A 37 -5.59 2.30 8.00
N VAL A 38 -6.59 1.44 7.85
CA VAL A 38 -7.92 1.77 7.32
C VAL A 38 -8.83 1.99 8.51
N PRO A 39 -9.04 3.26 8.96
CA PRO A 39 -9.74 3.50 10.19
C PRO A 39 -11.25 3.48 9.97
N LEU A 40 -11.96 2.61 10.68
CA LEU A 40 -13.40 2.68 10.85
C LEU A 40 -13.72 3.58 12.05
N VAL A 41 -14.70 4.43 11.87
CA VAL A 41 -15.15 5.39 12.90
C VAL A 41 -16.67 5.47 12.88
N GLU A 42 -17.27 5.81 14.03
CA GLU A 42 -18.69 6.13 14.13
C GLU A 42 -18.87 7.66 14.12
N ASN A 43 -19.69 8.20 13.22
CA ASN A 43 -19.84 9.64 13.01
C ASN A 43 -21.30 10.16 13.22
N GLY A 44 -22.13 9.44 13.94
CA GLY A 44 -23.54 9.81 14.15
C GLY A 44 -24.48 9.47 12.99
N GLU A 45 -23.97 9.22 11.80
CA GLU A 45 -24.69 8.69 10.62
C GLU A 45 -24.47 7.19 10.45
N GLY A 46 -23.69 6.56 11.34
CA GLY A 46 -23.28 5.18 11.33
C GLY A 46 -21.77 5.04 11.15
N LEU A 47 -21.34 3.87 10.67
CA LEU A 47 -19.93 3.62 10.41
C LEU A 47 -19.47 4.34 9.14
N GLY A 48 -18.26 4.89 9.22
CA GLY A 48 -17.56 5.49 8.09
C GLY A 48 -16.08 5.12 8.07
N VAL A 49 -15.43 5.46 7.00
CA VAL A 49 -13.98 5.31 6.83
C VAL A 49 -13.35 6.69 6.89
N LEU A 50 -12.34 6.83 7.75
CA LEU A 50 -11.59 8.09 7.89
C LEU A 50 -10.47 8.13 6.86
N PHE A 51 -10.26 9.31 6.29
CA PHE A 51 -9.20 9.65 5.35
C PHE A 51 -8.49 10.93 5.77
N GLU A 52 -7.28 11.08 5.30
CA GLU A 52 -6.45 12.27 5.45
C GLU A 52 -6.25 12.96 4.10
N VAL A 53 -6.16 14.28 4.14
CA VAL A 53 -5.62 15.10 3.06
C VAL A 53 -4.20 15.48 3.43
N ARG A 54 -3.24 15.08 2.66
CA ARG A 54 -1.82 15.38 2.89
C ARG A 54 -1.54 16.88 2.83
N ALA A 55 -0.67 17.36 3.71
CA ALA A 55 -0.31 18.77 3.77
C ALA A 55 0.28 19.27 2.43
N LYS A 56 -0.10 20.48 2.02
CA LYS A 56 0.24 21.03 0.69
C LYS A 56 1.73 21.36 0.51
N HIS A 57 2.47 21.49 1.61
CA HIS A 57 3.90 21.80 1.60
C HIS A 57 4.80 20.55 1.50
N LEU A 58 4.23 19.36 1.56
CA LEU A 58 4.97 18.11 1.44
C LEU A 58 5.62 17.97 0.06
N ALA A 59 6.85 17.42 0.04
CA ALA A 59 7.58 17.17 -1.20
C ALA A 59 7.01 16.01 -2.02
N TRP A 60 6.21 15.13 -1.40
CA TRP A 60 5.64 13.94 -2.04
C TRP A 60 4.13 13.93 -1.87
N GLN A 61 3.41 13.87 -2.99
CA GLN A 61 1.93 13.79 -3.06
C GLN A 61 1.20 14.87 -2.23
N PRO A 62 1.54 16.18 -2.35
CA PRO A 62 0.87 17.23 -1.60
C PRO A 62 -0.61 17.32 -1.98
N GLY A 63 -1.47 17.36 -0.96
CA GLY A 63 -2.93 17.48 -1.14
C GLY A 63 -3.62 16.21 -1.62
N GLU A 64 -2.92 15.10 -1.77
CA GLU A 64 -3.55 13.80 -2.09
C GLU A 64 -4.26 13.22 -0.85
N ILE A 65 -5.26 12.40 -1.12
CA ILE A 65 -6.04 11.72 -0.09
C ILE A 65 -5.46 10.33 0.15
N CYS A 66 -5.21 10.02 1.42
CA CYS A 66 -4.66 8.72 1.82
C CYS A 66 -5.33 8.20 3.09
N PHE A 67 -4.97 6.99 3.45
CA PHE A 67 -5.13 6.46 4.81
C PHE A 67 -3.95 6.89 5.66
N PRO A 68 -4.13 7.05 6.99
CA PRO A 68 -3.01 7.21 7.91
C PRO A 68 -1.99 6.09 7.72
N GLY A 69 -0.71 6.44 7.63
CA GLY A 69 0.32 5.47 7.45
C GLY A 69 1.54 5.96 6.69
N GLY A 70 2.60 5.17 6.75
CA GLY A 70 3.87 5.58 6.19
C GLY A 70 4.84 4.44 5.95
N ARG A 71 6.10 4.80 5.93
CA ARG A 71 7.18 3.90 5.59
C ARG A 71 7.55 3.00 6.77
N VAL A 72 7.80 1.72 6.46
CA VAL A 72 8.34 0.78 7.43
C VAL A 72 9.75 1.18 7.82
N GLU A 73 9.99 1.33 9.12
CA GLU A 73 11.29 1.66 9.71
C GLU A 73 11.95 0.41 10.30
N ALA A 74 13.26 0.51 10.56
CA ALA A 74 14.03 -0.63 11.06
C ALA A 74 13.65 -1.03 12.49
N GLU A 75 13.11 -0.10 13.25
CA GLU A 75 12.66 -0.24 14.63
C GLU A 75 11.26 -0.84 14.74
N ASP A 76 10.49 -0.83 13.66
CA ASP A 76 9.14 -1.39 13.63
C ASP A 76 9.20 -2.93 13.75
N LEU A 77 8.55 -3.48 14.77
CA LEU A 77 8.52 -4.92 15.00
C LEU A 77 7.84 -5.70 13.87
N ASN A 78 6.84 -5.09 13.26
CA ASN A 78 6.09 -5.63 12.11
C ASN A 78 5.29 -4.50 11.44
N TYR A 79 4.66 -4.78 10.30
CA TYR A 79 3.90 -3.80 9.53
C TYR A 79 2.67 -3.22 10.27
N CYS A 80 2.07 -3.98 11.19
CA CYS A 80 1.00 -3.48 12.04
C CYS A 80 1.50 -2.37 12.97
N CYS A 81 2.67 -2.56 13.56
CA CYS A 81 3.29 -1.54 14.41
C CYS A 81 3.58 -0.25 13.62
N THR A 82 4.05 -0.38 12.38
CA THR A 82 4.22 0.78 11.48
C THR A 82 2.89 1.53 11.27
N ALA A 83 1.82 0.81 10.91
CA ALA A 83 0.52 1.43 10.65
C ALA A 83 -0.05 2.16 11.88
N ILE A 84 0.13 1.58 13.07
CA ILE A 84 -0.30 2.20 14.34
C ILE A 84 0.58 3.42 14.66
N ARG A 85 1.90 3.30 14.60
CA ARG A 85 2.85 4.39 14.88
C ARG A 85 2.55 5.61 14.03
N GLU A 86 2.49 5.43 12.72
CA GLU A 86 2.21 6.49 11.76
C GLU A 86 0.84 7.13 12.03
N CYS A 87 -0.21 6.32 12.23
CA CYS A 87 -1.54 6.83 12.57
C CYS A 87 -1.54 7.65 13.87
N CYS A 88 -0.79 7.22 14.89
CA CYS A 88 -0.65 7.97 16.13
C CYS A 88 0.09 9.30 15.93
N GLU A 89 1.14 9.31 15.11
CA GLU A 89 1.93 10.50 14.79
C GLU A 89 1.12 11.51 13.98
N GLU A 90 0.40 11.06 12.93
CA GLU A 90 -0.38 11.90 12.04
C GLU A 90 -1.66 12.45 12.67
N LEU A 91 -2.30 11.70 13.59
CA LEU A 91 -3.60 12.05 14.20
C LEU A 91 -3.51 12.43 15.69
N ALA A 92 -2.29 12.49 16.27
CA ALA A 92 -2.04 12.75 17.70
C ALA A 92 -2.79 11.79 18.64
N LEU A 93 -2.91 10.52 18.24
CA LEU A 93 -3.52 9.46 19.03
C LEU A 93 -2.45 8.67 19.81
N VAL A 94 -2.90 7.79 20.69
CA VAL A 94 -2.07 6.77 21.34
C VAL A 94 -2.55 5.38 20.96
N ASP A 95 -1.70 4.37 21.10
CA ASP A 95 -1.99 2.99 20.70
C ASP A 95 -3.33 2.47 21.24
N GLN A 96 -3.71 2.87 22.45
CA GLN A 96 -4.94 2.46 23.11
C GLN A 96 -6.21 3.06 22.51
N ASP A 97 -6.09 4.12 21.70
CA ASP A 97 -7.22 4.73 20.99
C ASP A 97 -7.57 3.95 19.71
N ILE A 98 -6.72 2.99 19.30
CA ILE A 98 -6.86 2.22 18.08
C ILE A 98 -7.04 0.72 18.41
N GLU A 99 -8.20 0.17 18.06
CA GLU A 99 -8.43 -1.27 18.09
C GLU A 99 -8.15 -1.89 16.72
N VAL A 100 -7.06 -2.63 16.58
CA VAL A 100 -6.75 -3.31 15.32
C VAL A 100 -7.60 -4.57 15.16
N LEU A 101 -8.41 -4.62 14.11
CA LEU A 101 -9.30 -5.74 13.79
C LEU A 101 -8.59 -6.84 13.00
N GLY A 102 -7.60 -6.47 12.15
CA GLY A 102 -6.82 -7.44 11.39
C GLY A 102 -6.13 -6.87 10.17
N ALA A 103 -5.32 -7.73 9.52
CA ALA A 103 -4.65 -7.39 8.27
C ALA A 103 -5.61 -7.51 7.08
N LEU A 104 -5.51 -6.57 6.16
CA LEU A 104 -6.12 -6.65 4.84
C LEU A 104 -5.12 -7.22 3.82
N ASP A 105 -5.58 -7.47 2.59
CA ASP A 105 -4.71 -8.02 1.55
C ASP A 105 -3.65 -6.99 1.14
N PRO A 106 -2.36 -7.33 1.16
CA PRO A 106 -1.29 -6.41 0.78
C PRO A 106 -1.35 -6.13 -0.72
N ILE A 107 -0.90 -4.92 -1.10
CA ILE A 107 -0.92 -4.45 -2.48
C ILE A 107 0.49 -4.20 -2.96
N THR A 108 0.78 -4.70 -4.16
CA THR A 108 2.02 -4.41 -4.89
C THR A 108 1.71 -3.55 -6.10
N SER A 109 2.28 -2.35 -6.13
CA SER A 109 2.10 -1.41 -7.25
C SER A 109 3.19 -1.59 -8.31
N PRO A 110 2.87 -1.48 -9.61
CA PRO A 110 3.88 -1.45 -10.65
C PRO A 110 4.86 -0.26 -10.56
N LEU A 111 4.59 0.69 -9.67
CA LEU A 111 5.45 1.85 -9.39
C LEU A 111 6.48 1.60 -8.28
N GLY A 112 6.65 0.35 -7.82
CA GLY A 112 7.64 -0.01 -6.81
C GLY A 112 7.20 0.28 -5.37
N LEU A 113 5.90 0.24 -5.10
CA LEU A 113 5.34 0.34 -3.76
C LEU A 113 4.73 -1.01 -3.35
N GLU A 114 4.98 -1.40 -2.13
CA GLU A 114 4.34 -2.52 -1.45
C GLU A 114 3.67 -1.96 -0.19
N VAL A 115 2.34 -2.10 -0.10
CA VAL A 115 1.54 -1.51 0.97
C VAL A 115 0.82 -2.61 1.74
N TYR A 116 0.96 -2.59 3.06
CA TYR A 116 0.37 -3.52 4.01
C TYR A 116 -0.75 -2.81 4.79
N PRO A 117 -2.02 -2.93 4.36
CA PRO A 117 -3.12 -2.28 5.03
C PRO A 117 -3.63 -3.12 6.21
N TYR A 118 -4.01 -2.42 7.28
CA TYR A 118 -4.66 -2.99 8.45
C TYR A 118 -5.99 -2.30 8.69
N LEU A 119 -7.01 -3.07 9.05
CA LEU A 119 -8.29 -2.52 9.48
C LEU A 119 -8.24 -2.25 10.97
N GLY A 120 -8.64 -1.05 11.38
CA GLY A 120 -8.74 -0.69 12.79
C GLY A 120 -9.97 0.16 13.06
N MET A 121 -10.36 0.23 14.32
CA MET A 121 -11.41 1.13 14.81
C MET A 121 -10.81 2.22 15.68
N ILE A 122 -11.27 3.46 15.50
CA ILE A 122 -10.99 4.60 16.37
C ILE A 122 -12.33 4.99 17.01
N ALA A 123 -12.42 4.78 18.33
CA ALA A 123 -13.69 4.94 19.05
C ALA A 123 -14.10 6.42 19.26
N GLU A 124 -13.12 7.30 19.41
CA GLU A 124 -13.36 8.69 19.81
C GLU A 124 -12.79 9.67 18.76
N LEU A 125 -13.64 10.10 17.82
CA LEU A 125 -13.26 11.07 16.78
C LEU A 125 -12.78 12.41 17.35
N ASP A 126 -13.34 12.84 18.49
CA ASP A 126 -13.00 14.11 19.13
C ASP A 126 -11.54 14.16 19.65
N LYS A 127 -10.89 13.02 19.77
CA LYS A 127 -9.47 12.95 20.15
C LYS A 127 -8.52 13.22 18.98
N ILE A 128 -9.01 13.13 17.75
CA ILE A 128 -8.17 13.28 16.56
C ILE A 128 -7.73 14.74 16.42
N VAL A 129 -6.42 14.95 16.44
CA VAL A 129 -5.81 16.24 16.18
C VAL A 129 -4.77 16.05 15.07
N PRO A 130 -5.09 16.43 13.82
CA PRO A 130 -4.18 16.27 12.71
C PRO A 130 -2.85 17.01 12.93
N SER A 131 -1.74 16.35 12.65
CA SER A 131 -0.40 16.95 12.65
C SER A 131 -0.28 17.92 11.47
N GLU A 132 -0.20 19.23 11.72
CA GLU A 132 -0.14 20.26 10.67
C GLU A 132 1.06 20.09 9.74
N ASP A 133 2.11 19.39 10.19
CA ASP A 133 3.31 19.13 9.41
C ASP A 133 3.06 18.08 8.30
N GLU A 134 2.08 17.19 8.47
CA GLU A 134 1.83 16.08 7.53
C GLU A 134 0.41 16.03 6.99
N VAL A 135 -0.57 16.45 7.79
CA VAL A 135 -2.00 16.33 7.50
C VAL A 135 -2.66 17.71 7.47
N ALA A 136 -3.24 18.08 6.33
CA ALA A 136 -3.97 19.33 6.19
C ALA A 136 -5.34 19.28 6.84
N GLU A 137 -6.03 18.16 6.72
CA GLU A 137 -7.35 17.91 7.30
C GLU A 137 -7.66 16.40 7.29
N VAL A 138 -8.67 16.01 8.07
CA VAL A 138 -9.25 14.68 8.05
C VAL A 138 -10.74 14.76 7.74
N PHE A 139 -11.28 13.74 7.08
CA PHE A 139 -12.71 13.63 6.82
C PHE A 139 -13.15 12.17 6.86
N VAL A 140 -14.45 11.97 7.06
CA VAL A 140 -15.05 10.63 7.14
C VAL A 140 -16.02 10.44 5.99
N VAL A 141 -15.91 9.32 5.30
CA VAL A 141 -16.86 8.91 4.27
C VAL A 141 -17.75 7.81 4.83
N PRO A 142 -19.07 8.02 4.92
CA PRO A 142 -20.00 7.00 5.41
C PRO A 142 -19.96 5.72 4.58
N LEU A 143 -19.97 4.55 5.21
CA LEU A 143 -20.05 3.27 4.49
C LEU A 143 -21.30 3.19 3.62
N SER A 144 -22.41 3.77 4.06
CA SER A 144 -23.65 3.86 3.27
C SER A 144 -23.44 4.57 1.93
N PHE A 145 -22.66 5.66 1.91
CA PHE A 145 -22.29 6.34 0.67
C PHE A 145 -21.42 5.45 -0.22
N LEU A 146 -20.39 4.82 0.35
CA LEU A 146 -19.47 3.97 -0.40
C LEU A 146 -20.15 2.77 -1.05
N TYR A 147 -21.16 2.18 -0.40
CA TYR A 147 -21.94 1.07 -0.95
C TYR A 147 -23.02 1.48 -1.97
N GLN A 148 -23.43 2.75 -1.96
CA GLN A 148 -24.40 3.28 -2.91
C GLN A 148 -23.76 3.87 -4.16
N ASN A 149 -22.49 4.23 -4.11
CA ASN A 149 -21.78 4.93 -5.18
C ASN A 149 -20.55 4.13 -5.63
N GLU A 150 -20.68 3.47 -6.78
CA GLU A 150 -19.55 2.76 -7.38
C GLU A 150 -18.48 3.73 -7.87
N PRO A 151 -17.18 3.36 -7.76
CA PRO A 151 -16.12 4.20 -8.25
C PRO A 151 -16.10 4.29 -9.77
N ARG A 152 -15.72 5.43 -10.30
CA ARG A 152 -15.36 5.55 -11.73
C ARG A 152 -14.05 4.79 -11.96
N ILE A 153 -13.96 4.12 -13.12
CA ILE A 153 -12.80 3.32 -13.51
C ILE A 153 -12.11 3.94 -14.71
N ALA A 154 -10.78 4.04 -14.62
CA ALA A 154 -9.90 4.31 -15.75
C ALA A 154 -8.83 3.22 -15.84
N LYS A 155 -8.24 3.01 -17.03
CA LYS A 155 -7.16 2.05 -17.24
C LYS A 155 -5.86 2.78 -17.57
N LEU A 156 -4.77 2.32 -16.97
CA LEU A 156 -3.42 2.75 -17.32
C LEU A 156 -2.66 1.59 -17.94
N GLU A 157 -1.83 1.90 -18.94
CA GLU A 157 -0.93 0.94 -19.57
C GLU A 157 0.39 0.85 -18.80
N VAL A 158 0.85 -0.37 -18.58
CA VAL A 158 2.21 -0.65 -18.09
C VAL A 158 3.06 -1.02 -19.29
N ALA A 159 4.06 -0.22 -19.58
CA ALA A 159 4.95 -0.42 -20.70
C ALA A 159 6.43 -0.44 -20.28
N THR A 160 7.24 -1.18 -21.02
CA THR A 160 8.69 -1.27 -20.81
C THR A 160 9.42 -0.89 -22.08
N ARG A 161 10.64 -0.36 -21.92
CA ARG A 161 11.60 -0.17 -23.01
C ARG A 161 13.01 -0.43 -22.50
N PRO A 162 13.96 -0.77 -23.34
CA PRO A 162 15.37 -0.73 -22.98
C PRO A 162 15.77 0.66 -22.47
N SER A 163 16.57 0.70 -21.41
CA SER A 163 17.03 1.98 -20.86
C SER A 163 17.91 2.72 -21.87
N PRO A 164 17.66 4.01 -22.17
CA PRO A 164 18.53 4.79 -23.03
C PRO A 164 19.89 5.11 -22.40
N LYS A 165 20.04 4.82 -21.09
CA LYS A 165 21.29 5.07 -20.34
C LYS A 165 22.27 3.92 -20.36
N THR A 166 21.87 2.75 -20.90
CA THR A 166 22.69 1.56 -20.98
C THR A 166 22.58 0.94 -22.35
N GLU A 167 23.67 0.34 -22.84
CA GLU A 167 23.64 -0.45 -24.06
C GLU A 167 22.82 -1.72 -23.84
N PHE A 168 21.85 -1.98 -24.71
CA PHE A 168 21.04 -3.19 -24.67
C PHE A 168 21.61 -4.19 -25.69
N PRO A 169 21.86 -5.45 -25.30
CA PRO A 169 22.53 -6.44 -26.17
C PRO A 169 21.56 -7.01 -27.23
N TYR A 170 21.26 -6.23 -28.26
CA TYR A 170 20.38 -6.64 -29.38
C TYR A 170 20.95 -7.77 -30.20
N ASP A 171 22.26 -7.96 -30.20
CA ASP A 171 22.95 -9.07 -30.82
C ASP A 171 22.57 -10.43 -30.19
N LEU A 172 22.29 -10.45 -28.87
CA LEU A 172 21.83 -11.64 -28.16
C LEU A 172 20.31 -11.84 -28.24
N LEU A 173 19.55 -10.78 -28.51
CA LEU A 173 18.07 -10.79 -28.56
C LEU A 173 17.58 -10.13 -29.86
N PRO A 174 17.82 -10.76 -31.02
CA PRO A 174 17.37 -10.23 -32.31
C PRO A 174 15.84 -10.15 -32.33
N GLY A 175 15.31 -8.97 -32.69
CA GLY A 175 13.86 -8.71 -32.73
C GLY A 175 13.26 -8.18 -31.41
N HIS A 176 14.06 -7.97 -30.37
CA HIS A 176 13.57 -7.28 -29.17
C HIS A 176 13.17 -5.83 -29.52
N PRO A 177 12.00 -5.35 -29.05
CA PRO A 177 11.55 -3.98 -29.32
C PRO A 177 12.55 -2.93 -28.83
N THR A 178 12.86 -1.97 -29.68
CA THR A 178 13.75 -0.84 -29.35
C THR A 178 13.01 0.32 -28.65
N GLY A 179 11.70 0.37 -28.81
CA GLY A 179 10.81 1.37 -28.22
C GLY A 179 9.95 0.86 -27.07
N TRP A 180 8.91 1.62 -26.76
CA TRP A 180 7.94 1.25 -25.75
C TRP A 180 7.14 0.01 -26.19
N ASN A 181 7.03 -0.96 -25.28
CA ASN A 181 6.24 -2.16 -25.46
C ASN A 181 5.24 -2.29 -24.29
N ILE A 182 3.96 -2.23 -24.59
CA ILE A 182 2.87 -2.39 -23.62
C ILE A 182 2.89 -3.83 -23.14
N ARG A 183 2.94 -4.00 -21.81
CA ARG A 183 3.00 -5.31 -21.14
C ARG A 183 1.68 -5.71 -20.54
N ASN A 184 1.02 -4.76 -19.90
CA ASN A 184 -0.22 -4.99 -19.18
C ASN A 184 -1.01 -3.69 -19.00
N ASN A 185 -2.22 -3.81 -18.48
CA ASN A 185 -3.04 -2.69 -18.02
C ASN A 185 -3.43 -2.92 -16.57
N TYR A 186 -3.62 -1.86 -15.82
CA TYR A 186 -4.25 -1.92 -14.50
C TYR A 186 -5.31 -0.85 -14.34
N GLU A 187 -6.29 -1.12 -13.49
CA GLU A 187 -7.42 -0.24 -13.25
C GLU A 187 -7.12 0.75 -12.13
N LEU A 188 -7.42 2.00 -12.39
CA LEU A 188 -7.52 3.04 -11.37
C LEU A 188 -8.99 3.27 -11.04
N ARG A 189 -9.28 3.36 -9.75
CA ARG A 189 -10.59 3.69 -9.21
C ARG A 189 -10.60 5.09 -8.65
N PHE A 190 -11.76 5.76 -8.76
CA PHE A 190 -11.95 7.13 -8.31
C PHE A 190 -13.29 7.22 -7.61
N TYR A 191 -13.29 7.50 -6.31
CA TYR A 191 -14.46 7.87 -5.55
C TYR A 191 -14.50 9.39 -5.42
N ASP A 192 -15.66 9.99 -5.63
CA ASP A 192 -15.89 11.42 -5.44
C ASP A 192 -16.90 11.59 -4.31
N TYR A 193 -16.42 12.06 -3.16
CA TYR A 193 -17.23 12.38 -2.00
C TYR A 193 -17.13 13.86 -1.70
N GLN A 194 -18.17 14.61 -2.04
CA GLN A 194 -18.26 16.06 -1.78
C GLN A 194 -17.06 16.87 -2.34
N GLY A 195 -16.47 16.42 -3.44
CA GLY A 195 -15.28 17.02 -4.03
C GLY A 195 -13.94 16.45 -3.56
N TYR A 196 -13.94 15.57 -2.56
CA TYR A 196 -12.77 14.78 -2.20
C TYR A 196 -12.61 13.63 -3.18
N ILE A 197 -11.53 13.63 -3.94
CA ILE A 197 -11.26 12.58 -4.93
C ILE A 197 -10.30 11.55 -4.34
N ILE A 198 -10.86 10.42 -3.92
CA ILE A 198 -10.08 9.27 -3.42
C ILE A 198 -9.72 8.41 -4.62
N TRP A 199 -8.42 8.22 -4.87
CA TRP A 199 -7.95 7.50 -6.07
C TRP A 199 -6.69 6.68 -5.81
N GLY A 200 -6.16 6.01 -6.83
CA GLY A 200 -4.89 5.30 -6.80
C GLY A 200 -4.90 4.09 -5.85
N ILE A 201 -3.82 3.94 -5.08
CA ILE A 201 -3.66 2.82 -4.13
C ILE A 201 -4.71 2.91 -3.01
N THR A 202 -4.99 4.10 -2.51
CA THR A 202 -6.00 4.34 -1.48
C THR A 202 -7.37 3.84 -1.90
N ALA A 203 -7.84 4.22 -3.10
CA ALA A 203 -9.10 3.74 -3.64
C ALA A 203 -9.09 2.23 -3.93
N HIS A 204 -7.94 1.66 -4.27
CA HIS A 204 -7.81 0.22 -4.50
C HIS A 204 -7.92 -0.58 -3.19
N ILE A 205 -7.25 -0.13 -2.12
CA ILE A 205 -7.40 -0.71 -0.78
C ILE A 205 -8.86 -0.62 -0.33
N LEU A 206 -9.47 0.56 -0.44
CA LEU A 206 -10.87 0.79 -0.09
C LEU A 206 -11.80 -0.16 -0.82
N PHE A 207 -11.69 -0.25 -2.14
CA PHE A 207 -12.52 -1.12 -2.97
C PHE A 207 -12.41 -2.59 -2.56
N ASN A 208 -11.19 -3.10 -2.38
CA ASN A 208 -10.98 -4.49 -1.96
C ASN A 208 -11.55 -4.76 -0.57
N PHE A 209 -11.39 -3.83 0.36
CA PHE A 209 -11.98 -3.90 1.68
C PHE A 209 -13.51 -3.98 1.61
N LEU A 210 -14.15 -3.05 0.87
CA LEU A 210 -15.60 -3.00 0.74
C LEU A 210 -16.16 -4.27 0.09
N GLU A 211 -15.56 -4.76 -0.99
CA GLU A 211 -16.02 -5.97 -1.67
C GLU A 211 -15.83 -7.23 -0.80
N LYS A 212 -14.70 -7.34 -0.11
CA LYS A 212 -14.38 -8.52 0.71
C LYS A 212 -15.29 -8.66 1.93
N TYR A 213 -15.72 -7.54 2.52
CA TYR A 213 -16.52 -7.52 3.76
C TYR A 213 -17.96 -7.01 3.56
N LYS A 214 -18.42 -6.98 2.31
CA LYS A 214 -19.75 -6.49 1.93
C LYS A 214 -20.89 -7.14 2.70
N ASP A 215 -20.83 -8.45 2.86
CA ASP A 215 -21.89 -9.23 3.52
C ASP A 215 -22.01 -8.92 5.02
N VAL A 216 -20.94 -8.43 5.63
CA VAL A 216 -20.90 -8.08 7.06
C VAL A 216 -21.26 -6.60 7.29
N LEU A 217 -20.86 -5.72 6.37
CA LEU A 217 -20.94 -4.26 6.57
C LEU A 217 -22.16 -3.62 5.90
N LYS A 218 -22.80 -4.28 4.93
CA LYS A 218 -23.94 -3.72 4.18
C LYS A 218 -25.29 -3.85 4.91
N GLU A 219 -25.36 -4.66 5.97
CA GLU A 219 -26.59 -4.91 6.75
C GLU A 219 -26.80 -3.90 7.88
N GLN A 220 -26.01 -2.80 7.96
CA GLN A 220 -26.14 -1.78 9.01
C GLN A 220 -26.81 -0.51 8.50
#